data_b1e954899a3cd55761c75576f1442abb
#
_entry.id   b1e954899a3cd55761c75576f1442abb
#
_cell.length_a   1.000
_cell.length_b   1.000
_cell.length_c   1.000
_cell.angle_alpha   90.00
_cell.angle_beta   90.00
_cell.angle_gamma   90.00
#
_symmetry.space_group_name_H-M   'P 1'
#
loop_
_entity.id
_entity.type
_entity.pdbx_description
1 polymer ?
#
loop_
_entity_poly.entity_id
_entity_poly.type
_entity_poly.pdbx_seq_one_letter_code
_entity_poly.pdbx_strand_id
1 'polypeptide(L)'
;MQIEESIHIAVPPTVIDQIWSEVDRWQQWDPDTKQARLNGPFAVGTHGRIVPSKGMGIPMLVTERSAGRSFTVEGYIPLFRIHFEHTVVAADGGSEVVHRVWFTGALAFLFGPGVARQVRDGLPKTMRSLKAYAEKRNETLHDCEAARPARQQPDR
;
A
#
# COMPACT_ATOMS: atom_id res chain seq x y z
N MET A 1 -10.18 4.58 17.83
CA MET A 1 -9.47 5.70 17.17
C MET A 1 -9.11 5.24 15.77
N GLN A 2 -9.49 6.00 14.76
CA GLN A 2 -9.25 5.72 13.34
C GLN A 2 -8.61 6.94 12.69
N ILE A 3 -7.66 6.71 11.82
CA ILE A 3 -6.97 7.73 11.02
C ILE A 3 -7.18 7.37 9.56
N GLU A 4 -7.53 8.36 8.74
CA GLU A 4 -7.82 8.16 7.33
C GLU A 4 -7.23 9.33 6.52
N GLU A 5 -6.66 9.00 5.37
CA GLU A 5 -6.20 9.94 4.35
C GLU A 5 -6.63 9.44 2.97
N SER A 6 -6.99 10.37 2.11
CA SER A 6 -7.31 10.09 0.72
C SER A 6 -6.52 10.96 -0.24
N ILE A 7 -6.28 10.45 -1.45
CA ILE A 7 -5.59 11.19 -2.50
C ILE A 7 -6.06 10.74 -3.88
N HIS A 8 -6.19 11.70 -4.81
CA HIS A 8 -6.38 11.38 -6.22
C HIS A 8 -5.03 11.14 -6.89
N ILE A 9 -4.92 10.04 -7.63
CA ILE A 9 -3.72 9.64 -8.39
C ILE A 9 -4.12 9.45 -9.86
N ALA A 10 -3.38 10.09 -10.77
CA ALA A 10 -3.68 10.08 -12.21
C ALA A 10 -3.24 8.76 -12.90
N VAL A 11 -3.59 7.62 -12.31
CA VAL A 11 -3.38 6.28 -12.87
C VAL A 11 -4.61 5.41 -12.61
N PRO A 12 -4.87 4.38 -13.44
CA PRO A 12 -6.00 3.49 -13.22
C PRO A 12 -5.81 2.62 -11.96
N PRO A 13 -6.90 2.13 -11.33
CA PRO A 13 -6.84 1.28 -10.14
C PRO A 13 -5.95 0.05 -10.28
N THR A 14 -5.83 -0.50 -11.47
CA THR A 14 -4.97 -1.66 -11.76
C THR A 14 -3.49 -1.38 -11.53
N VAL A 15 -3.02 -0.16 -11.82
CA VAL A 15 -1.63 0.26 -11.55
C VAL A 15 -1.38 0.34 -10.06
N ILE A 16 -2.31 0.91 -9.30
CA ILE A 16 -2.23 0.97 -7.83
C ILE A 16 -2.18 -0.44 -7.24
N ASP A 17 -3.06 -1.33 -7.69
CA ASP A 17 -3.10 -2.70 -7.20
C ASP A 17 -1.81 -3.49 -7.50
N GLN A 18 -1.21 -3.27 -8.65
CA GLN A 18 0.09 -3.84 -8.99
C GLN A 18 1.20 -3.37 -8.03
N ILE A 19 1.23 -2.07 -7.72
CA ILE A 19 2.18 -1.48 -6.78
C ILE A 19 2.00 -2.10 -5.39
N TRP A 20 0.78 -2.23 -4.92
CA TRP A 20 0.48 -2.86 -3.63
C TRP A 20 0.86 -4.34 -3.58
N SER A 21 0.70 -5.06 -4.70
CA SER A 21 1.02 -6.48 -4.80
C SER A 21 2.52 -6.79 -4.72
N GLU A 22 3.36 -5.80 -4.97
CA GLU A 22 4.82 -5.88 -4.84
C GLU A 22 5.26 -5.57 -3.40
N VAL A 23 4.86 -6.41 -2.43
CA VAL A 23 5.03 -6.16 -0.99
C VAL A 23 6.49 -5.93 -0.60
N ASP A 24 7.43 -6.65 -1.19
CA ASP A 24 8.88 -6.49 -0.97
C ASP A 24 9.47 -5.18 -1.52
N ARG A 25 8.65 -4.38 -2.21
CA ARG A 25 8.99 -3.04 -2.72
C ARG A 25 8.26 -1.90 -2.03
N TRP A 26 7.49 -2.14 -0.98
CA TRP A 26 6.73 -1.09 -0.31
C TRP A 26 7.57 0.08 0.17
N GLN A 27 8.82 -0.14 0.58
CA GLN A 27 9.74 0.94 0.95
C GLN A 27 10.05 1.96 -0.17
N GLN A 28 9.71 1.64 -1.41
CA GLN A 28 9.93 2.55 -2.55
C GLN A 28 8.89 3.66 -2.61
N TRP A 29 7.70 3.44 -2.06
CA TRP A 29 6.62 4.42 -2.03
C TRP A 29 6.13 4.76 -0.61
N ASP A 30 6.40 3.93 0.37
CA ASP A 30 6.05 4.19 1.76
C ASP A 30 7.29 4.52 2.59
N PRO A 31 7.53 5.82 2.89
CA PRO A 31 8.70 6.25 3.66
C PRO A 31 8.68 5.80 5.13
N ASP A 32 7.52 5.39 5.65
CA ASP A 32 7.38 4.87 7.00
C ASP A 32 7.68 3.36 7.08
N THR A 33 7.82 2.68 5.94
CA THR A 33 8.21 1.28 5.84
C THR A 33 9.68 1.15 5.41
N LYS A 34 10.50 0.50 6.23
CA LYS A 34 11.88 0.14 5.89
C LYS A 34 11.94 -1.15 5.08
N GLN A 35 11.10 -2.12 5.41
CA GLN A 35 11.01 -3.41 4.75
C GLN A 35 9.65 -4.04 5.01
N ALA A 36 9.08 -4.68 4.00
CA ALA A 36 7.91 -5.55 4.13
C ALA A 36 8.17 -6.85 3.37
N ARG A 37 7.68 -7.97 3.89
CA ARG A 37 7.83 -9.28 3.27
C ARG A 37 6.68 -10.19 3.65
N LEU A 38 6.18 -10.95 2.68
CA LEU A 38 5.23 -12.04 2.89
C LEU A 38 5.92 -13.41 2.71
N ASN A 39 5.46 -14.40 3.45
CA ASN A 39 5.93 -15.78 3.37
C ASN A 39 5.12 -16.63 2.37
N GLY A 40 4.48 -15.99 1.41
CA GLY A 40 3.62 -16.63 0.42
C GLY A 40 2.94 -15.59 -0.48
N PRO A 41 1.88 -15.98 -1.20
CA PRO A 41 1.16 -15.09 -2.10
C PRO A 41 0.49 -13.95 -1.32
N PHE A 42 0.23 -12.83 -2.01
CA PHE A 42 -0.54 -11.71 -1.44
C PHE A 42 -2.03 -12.07 -1.40
N ALA A 43 -2.39 -12.86 -0.41
CA ALA A 43 -3.73 -13.40 -0.20
C ALA A 43 -4.09 -13.46 1.28
N VAL A 44 -5.38 -13.51 1.59
CA VAL A 44 -5.89 -13.62 2.97
C VAL A 44 -5.27 -14.83 3.67
N GLY A 45 -4.80 -14.62 4.90
CA GLY A 45 -4.16 -15.64 5.73
C GLY A 45 -2.64 -15.76 5.55
N THR A 46 -2.05 -15.07 4.59
CA THR A 46 -0.60 -15.07 4.41
C THR A 46 0.07 -14.23 5.49
N HIS A 47 1.01 -14.85 6.19
CA HIS A 47 1.83 -14.20 7.20
C HIS A 47 3.08 -13.58 6.58
N GLY A 48 3.61 -12.59 7.27
CA GLY A 48 4.84 -11.92 6.88
C GLY A 48 5.43 -11.10 8.01
N ARG A 49 6.23 -10.13 7.65
CA ARG A 49 6.88 -9.20 8.58
C ARG A 49 6.93 -7.81 7.96
N ILE A 50 6.65 -6.82 8.76
CA ILE A 50 6.86 -5.42 8.41
C ILE A 50 7.84 -4.78 9.39
N VAL A 51 8.81 -4.04 8.85
CA VAL A 51 9.80 -3.28 9.62
C VAL A 51 9.54 -1.81 9.33
N PRO A 52 9.06 -1.05 10.31
CA PRO A 52 8.87 0.39 10.15
C PRO A 52 10.21 1.11 10.05
N SER A 53 10.21 2.31 9.49
CA SER A 53 11.40 3.17 9.42
C SER A 53 11.94 3.55 10.80
N LYS A 54 11.06 3.59 11.80
CA LYS A 54 11.39 3.81 13.21
C LYS A 54 10.76 2.69 14.04
N GLY A 55 11.59 1.99 14.79
CA GLY A 55 11.14 0.91 15.67
C GLY A 55 11.55 -0.49 15.20
N MET A 56 10.99 -1.50 15.84
CA MET A 56 11.28 -2.90 15.56
C MET A 56 10.31 -3.48 14.56
N GLY A 57 10.78 -4.46 13.77
CA GLY A 57 9.92 -5.23 12.90
C GLY A 57 8.90 -6.06 13.68
N ILE A 58 7.67 -6.07 13.20
CA ILE A 58 6.56 -6.82 13.78
C ILE A 58 6.01 -7.85 12.80
N PRO A 59 5.43 -8.95 13.29
CA PRO A 59 4.67 -9.87 12.45
C PRO A 59 3.53 -9.15 11.73
N MET A 60 3.23 -9.60 10.51
CA MET A 60 2.17 -9.08 9.66
C MET A 60 1.29 -10.22 9.16
N LEU A 61 0.01 -9.96 9.03
CA LEU A 61 -0.98 -10.88 8.48
C LEU A 61 -1.85 -10.14 7.45
N VAL A 62 -2.06 -10.74 6.30
CA VAL A 62 -3.06 -10.26 5.33
C VAL A 62 -4.44 -10.73 5.80
N THR A 63 -5.30 -9.80 6.19
CA THR A 63 -6.64 -10.10 6.74
C THR A 63 -7.76 -9.90 5.72
N GLU A 64 -7.53 -9.09 4.69
CA GLU A 64 -8.47 -8.88 3.59
C GLU A 64 -7.69 -8.65 2.28
N ARG A 65 -8.24 -9.12 1.17
CA ARG A 65 -7.70 -8.90 -0.17
C ARG A 65 -8.79 -9.00 -1.23
N SER A 66 -8.99 -7.94 -1.96
CA SER A 66 -9.86 -7.88 -3.13
C SER A 66 -9.07 -7.25 -4.29
N ALA A 67 -8.66 -8.07 -5.25
CA ALA A 67 -7.79 -7.64 -6.34
C ALA A 67 -8.37 -6.45 -7.12
N GLY A 68 -7.57 -5.43 -7.34
CA GLY A 68 -7.98 -4.19 -8.01
C GLY A 68 -8.86 -3.25 -7.18
N ARG A 69 -9.10 -3.54 -5.90
CA ARG A 69 -10.02 -2.78 -5.03
C ARG A 69 -9.46 -2.47 -3.65
N SER A 70 -8.98 -3.47 -2.93
CA SER A 70 -8.58 -3.29 -1.54
C SER A 70 -7.66 -4.36 -1.02
N PHE A 71 -6.99 -4.04 0.08
CA PHE A 71 -6.38 -5.00 0.97
C PHE A 71 -6.28 -4.42 2.39
N THR A 72 -6.23 -5.32 3.36
CA THR A 72 -5.95 -4.98 4.75
C THR A 72 -4.85 -5.89 5.28
N VAL A 73 -3.86 -5.28 5.92
CA VAL A 73 -2.85 -6.00 6.69
C VAL A 73 -2.92 -5.61 8.16
N GLU A 74 -2.67 -6.59 9.01
CA GLU A 74 -2.61 -6.43 10.45
C GLU A 74 -1.17 -6.64 10.91
N GLY A 75 -0.60 -5.63 11.58
CA GLY A 75 0.61 -5.80 12.35
C GLY A 75 0.26 -6.09 13.81
N TYR A 76 0.91 -7.07 14.44
CA TYR A 76 0.52 -7.49 15.77
C TYR A 76 1.70 -7.73 16.72
N ILE A 77 1.50 -7.31 17.96
CA ILE A 77 2.28 -7.68 19.13
C ILE A 77 1.30 -8.13 20.23
N PRO A 78 1.75 -8.79 21.28
CA PRO A 78 0.85 -9.23 22.34
C PRO A 78 -0.07 -8.11 22.85
N LEU A 79 -1.38 -8.35 22.82
CA LEU A 79 -2.45 -7.45 23.30
C LEU A 79 -2.60 -6.11 22.54
N PHE A 80 -1.90 -5.93 21.41
CA PHE A 80 -2.03 -4.73 20.57
C PHE A 80 -1.93 -5.11 19.09
N ARG A 81 -2.86 -4.56 18.29
CA ARG A 81 -2.90 -4.76 16.84
C ARG A 81 -3.07 -3.41 16.14
N ILE A 82 -2.39 -3.25 15.03
CA ILE A 82 -2.55 -2.13 14.11
C ILE A 82 -3.05 -2.67 12.78
N HIS A 83 -4.12 -2.09 12.27
CA HIS A 83 -4.72 -2.46 10.99
C HIS A 83 -4.48 -1.36 9.97
N PHE A 84 -4.02 -1.75 8.80
CA PHE A 84 -3.80 -0.87 7.65
C PHE A 84 -4.71 -1.32 6.51
N GLU A 85 -5.78 -0.59 6.28
CA GLU A 85 -6.69 -0.81 5.16
C GLU A 85 -6.34 0.14 4.02
N HIS A 86 -6.34 -0.39 2.82
CA HIS A 86 -6.06 0.34 1.59
C HIS A 86 -7.17 0.06 0.61
N THR A 87 -7.80 1.09 0.08
CA THR A 87 -8.84 0.98 -0.93
C THR A 87 -8.54 1.86 -2.13
N VAL A 88 -8.95 1.42 -3.30
CA VAL A 88 -8.85 2.16 -4.55
C VAL A 88 -10.12 2.02 -5.35
N VAL A 89 -10.60 3.14 -5.88
CA VAL A 89 -11.73 3.19 -6.80
C VAL A 89 -11.39 4.06 -7.99
N ALA A 90 -11.97 3.75 -9.16
CA ALA A 90 -11.84 4.60 -10.33
C ALA A 90 -12.48 5.96 -10.06
N ALA A 91 -11.79 7.02 -10.46
CA ALA A 91 -12.25 8.39 -10.38
C ALA A 91 -11.81 9.14 -11.65
N ASP A 92 -12.37 10.32 -11.89
CA ASP A 92 -12.13 11.10 -13.11
C ASP A 92 -10.63 11.28 -13.41
N GLY A 93 -10.18 10.68 -14.51
CA GLY A 93 -8.78 10.74 -14.95
C GLY A 93 -7.79 9.91 -14.14
N GLY A 94 -8.26 8.99 -13.28
CA GLY A 94 -7.39 8.16 -12.47
C GLY A 94 -8.11 7.37 -11.39
N SER A 95 -7.60 7.45 -10.18
CA SER A 95 -8.08 6.70 -9.01
C SER A 95 -8.16 7.58 -7.78
N GLU A 96 -9.16 7.35 -6.95
CA GLU A 96 -9.19 7.79 -5.56
C GLU A 96 -8.65 6.67 -4.69
N VAL A 97 -7.61 6.95 -3.93
CA VAL A 97 -6.93 6.02 -3.03
C VAL A 97 -7.16 6.46 -1.60
N VAL A 98 -7.59 5.54 -0.74
CA VAL A 98 -7.81 5.79 0.68
C VAL A 98 -6.98 4.83 1.51
N HIS A 99 -6.24 5.36 2.46
CA HIS A 99 -5.57 4.59 3.50
C HIS A 99 -6.23 4.87 4.84
N ARG A 100 -6.60 3.80 5.54
CA ARG A 100 -7.24 3.87 6.86
C ARG A 100 -6.45 3.03 7.85
N VAL A 101 -6.21 3.59 9.03
CA VAL A 101 -5.47 2.92 10.11
C VAL A 101 -6.28 2.97 11.39
N TRP A 102 -6.42 1.82 12.06
CA TRP A 102 -7.02 1.74 13.39
C TRP A 102 -6.30 0.71 14.27
N PHE A 103 -6.61 0.75 15.56
CA PHE A 103 -5.96 -0.07 16.57
C PHE A 103 -6.97 -0.88 17.35
N THR A 104 -6.60 -2.13 17.69
CA THR A 104 -7.40 -3.04 18.53
C THR A 104 -6.52 -3.76 19.53
N GLY A 105 -7.17 -4.45 20.49
CA GLY A 105 -6.48 -5.17 21.54
C GLY A 105 -6.53 -4.45 22.90
N ALA A 106 -6.29 -5.19 23.96
CA ALA A 106 -6.42 -4.67 25.34
C ALA A 106 -5.46 -3.53 25.67
N LEU A 107 -4.33 -3.42 24.96
CA LEU A 107 -3.36 -2.34 25.15
C LEU A 107 -3.51 -1.18 24.13
N ALA A 108 -4.56 -1.20 23.30
CA ALA A 108 -4.77 -0.13 22.31
C ALA A 108 -5.00 1.25 22.96
N PHE A 109 -5.58 1.29 24.15
CA PHE A 109 -5.76 2.55 24.89
C PHE A 109 -4.43 3.13 25.41
N LEU A 110 -3.44 2.28 25.66
CA LEU A 110 -2.13 2.70 26.21
C LEU A 110 -1.15 3.12 25.10
N PHE A 111 -1.00 2.30 24.08
CA PHE A 111 -0.05 2.51 22.97
C PHE A 111 -0.65 3.28 21.81
N GLY A 112 -1.96 3.14 21.60
CA GLY A 112 -2.68 3.76 20.49
C GLY A 112 -2.45 5.26 20.32
N PRO A 113 -2.53 6.08 21.35
CA PRO A 113 -2.32 7.55 21.21
C PRO A 113 -0.95 7.93 20.66
N GLY A 114 0.12 7.27 21.12
CA GLY A 114 1.48 7.51 20.62
C GLY A 114 1.68 7.06 19.17
N VAL A 115 1.23 5.86 18.85
CA VAL A 115 1.29 5.31 17.48
C VAL A 115 0.38 6.11 16.53
N ALA A 116 -0.82 6.51 16.98
CA ALA A 116 -1.74 7.32 16.20
C ALA A 116 -1.15 8.68 15.81
N ARG A 117 -0.40 9.31 16.71
CA ARG A 117 0.30 10.56 16.39
C ARG A 117 1.33 10.35 15.28
N GLN A 118 2.15 9.31 15.40
CA GLN A 118 3.15 8.96 14.37
C GLN A 118 2.48 8.68 13.03
N VAL A 119 1.40 7.89 13.01
CA VAL A 119 0.63 7.57 11.79
C VAL A 119 0.02 8.84 11.18
N ARG A 120 -0.59 9.70 12.00
CA ARG A 120 -1.19 10.96 11.54
C ARG A 120 -0.18 11.90 10.89
N ASP A 121 1.04 11.93 11.40
CA ASP A 121 2.12 12.75 10.85
C ASP A 121 2.76 12.13 9.60
N GLY A 122 2.77 10.80 9.49
CA GLY A 122 3.38 10.04 8.40
C GLY A 122 2.45 9.81 7.21
N LEU A 123 1.18 9.48 7.46
CA LEU A 123 0.23 9.03 6.44
C LEU A 123 0.07 10.00 5.25
N PRO A 124 -0.02 11.34 5.44
CA PRO A 124 -0.07 12.27 4.32
C PRO A 124 1.19 12.25 3.45
N LYS A 125 2.35 11.94 4.04
CA LYS A 125 3.63 11.82 3.31
C LYS A 125 3.65 10.54 2.49
N THR A 126 3.20 9.43 3.07
CA THR A 126 3.03 8.15 2.40
C THR A 126 2.10 8.28 1.19
N MET A 127 0.96 8.96 1.34
CA MET A 127 0.01 9.16 0.24
C MET A 127 0.60 9.98 -0.91
N ARG A 128 1.33 11.06 -0.61
CA ARG A 128 2.03 11.86 -1.64
C ARG A 128 3.15 11.07 -2.32
N SER A 129 3.88 10.27 -1.57
CA SER A 129 4.94 9.41 -2.09
C SER A 129 4.38 8.33 -3.02
N LEU A 130 3.28 7.69 -2.64
CA LEU A 130 2.56 6.72 -3.48
C LEU A 130 2.12 7.38 -4.79
N LYS A 131 1.52 8.58 -4.73
CA LYS A 131 1.11 9.33 -5.91
C LYS A 131 2.29 9.57 -6.87
N ALA A 132 3.38 10.10 -6.37
CA ALA A 132 4.57 10.39 -7.19
C ALA A 132 5.16 9.10 -7.81
N TYR A 133 5.23 8.04 -7.03
CA TYR A 133 5.73 6.74 -7.48
C TYR A 133 4.85 6.12 -8.58
N ALA A 134 3.53 6.11 -8.37
CA ALA A 134 2.57 5.53 -9.29
C ALA A 134 2.51 6.28 -10.62
N GLU A 135 2.45 7.61 -10.59
CA GLU A 135 2.40 8.45 -11.79
C GLU A 135 3.68 8.32 -12.61
N LYS A 136 4.85 8.35 -11.98
CA LYS A 136 6.13 8.13 -12.66
C LYS A 136 6.24 6.75 -13.30
N ARG A 137 5.81 5.70 -12.59
CA ARG A 137 5.80 4.33 -13.12
C ARG A 137 4.89 4.20 -14.33
N ASN A 138 3.73 4.83 -14.30
CA ASN A 138 2.77 4.81 -15.40
C ASN A 138 3.29 5.53 -16.65
N GLU A 139 3.96 6.67 -16.50
CA GLU A 139 4.64 7.37 -17.60
C GLU A 139 5.69 6.49 -18.27
N THR A 140 6.55 5.83 -17.48
CA THR A 140 7.58 4.93 -17.98
C THR A 140 6.99 3.75 -18.78
N LEU A 141 5.85 3.22 -18.36
CA LEU A 141 5.16 2.13 -19.07
C LEU A 141 4.62 2.60 -20.42
N HIS A 142 4.02 3.78 -20.48
CA HIS A 142 3.52 4.37 -21.74
C HIS A 142 4.65 4.68 -22.72
N ASP A 143 5.78 5.20 -22.27
CA ASP A 143 6.95 5.48 -23.10
C ASP A 143 7.55 4.20 -23.68
N CYS A 144 7.62 3.12 -22.88
CA CYS A 144 8.09 1.81 -23.35
C CYS A 144 7.14 1.18 -24.37
N GLU A 145 5.84 1.39 -24.24
CA GLU A 145 4.83 0.87 -25.16
C GLU A 145 4.81 1.65 -26.48
N ALA A 146 4.97 2.98 -26.44
CA ALA A 146 5.09 3.83 -27.60
C ALA A 146 6.39 3.58 -28.41
N ALA A 147 7.47 3.15 -27.76
CA ALA A 147 8.75 2.82 -28.39
C ALA A 147 8.80 1.41 -29.02
N ARG A 148 7.75 0.58 -28.88
CA ARG A 148 7.68 -0.74 -29.53
C ARG A 148 7.52 -0.58 -31.05
N PRO A 149 8.46 -1.07 -31.89
CA PRO A 149 8.26 -1.08 -33.34
C PRO A 149 7.04 -1.94 -33.68
N ALA A 150 6.21 -1.43 -34.61
CA ALA A 150 5.08 -2.17 -35.15
C ALA A 150 5.59 -3.54 -35.64
N ARG A 151 5.01 -4.62 -35.12
CA ARG A 151 5.27 -5.98 -35.64
C ARG A 151 4.92 -5.95 -37.10
N GLN A 152 5.94 -6.13 -37.97
CA GLN A 152 5.73 -6.42 -39.37
C GLN A 152 4.85 -7.67 -39.45
N GLN A 153 3.64 -7.49 -39.98
CA GLN A 153 2.83 -8.63 -40.43
C GLN A 153 3.62 -9.31 -41.56
N PRO A 154 3.82 -10.63 -41.51
CA PRO A 154 4.36 -11.33 -42.66
C PRO A 154 3.32 -11.26 -43.77
N ASP A 155 3.72 -10.68 -44.93
CA ASP A 155 2.97 -10.75 -46.17
C ASP A 155 2.71 -12.22 -46.54
N ARG A 156 1.45 -12.50 -46.85
CA ARG A 156 1.03 -13.74 -47.48
C ARG A 156 1.14 -13.64 -48.98
#